data_56d533f7b7954d2cfc70cdf69e05609f
#
_entry.id   56d533f7b7954d2cfc70cdf69e05609f
#
_cell.length_a   1.000
_cell.length_b   1.000
_cell.length_c   1.000
_cell.angle_alpha   90.00
_cell.angle_beta   90.00
_cell.angle_gamma   90.00
#
_symmetry.space_group_name_H-M   'P 1'
#
loop_
_entity.id
_entity.type
_entity.pdbx_description
1 polymer ?
#
loop_
_entity_poly.entity_id
_entity_poly.type
_entity_poly.pdbx_seq_one_letter_code
_entity_poly.pdbx_strand_id
1 'polypeptide(L)'
;MLIYKLKKFMIMEMIGKNDYRIKHATDYTKFAILPMNRGIDSRHVQKMITSIRQMGVVRCVITCTTDIIEGVMKTYIIDGQHLATALERESQPIPYVDISIESEEDLISKMALLNNSSKSWDLMNYINAWKMIRPDYMKLFKWKNMYDLEISMVACIATKMPSIRYGTQPIKNGTFNVTNPDAETMCKAFNDIFLKIGMVERNVKFQFLNAFMLAFNDSYNHQQVIDAVDKHMKTIKLMANGDETGAFIRKQIFKLTK
;
A
#
# COMPACT_ATOMS: atom_id res chain seq x y z
N MET A 1 -13.46 -21.30 5.17
CA MET A 1 -14.60 -21.21 6.09
C MET A 1 -14.22 -20.67 7.49
N LEU A 2 -13.11 -21.14 8.09
CA LEU A 2 -12.66 -20.68 9.42
C LEU A 2 -12.27 -19.18 9.46
N ILE A 3 -11.52 -18.71 8.47
CA ILE A 3 -11.06 -17.31 8.34
C ILE A 3 -12.26 -16.35 8.19
N TYR A 4 -13.30 -16.76 7.49
CA TYR A 4 -14.52 -15.96 7.32
C TYR A 4 -15.33 -15.85 8.64
N LYS A 5 -15.37 -16.94 9.43
CA LYS A 5 -15.98 -16.94 10.75
C LYS A 5 -15.21 -16.09 11.77
N LEU A 6 -13.87 -16.17 11.76
CA LEU A 6 -13.01 -15.32 12.61
C LEU A 6 -13.13 -13.83 12.25
N LYS A 7 -13.18 -13.47 10.96
CA LYS A 7 -13.43 -12.08 10.54
C LYS A 7 -14.81 -11.58 10.97
N LYS A 8 -15.84 -12.42 10.83
CA LYS A 8 -17.21 -12.09 11.29
C LYS A 8 -17.27 -11.93 12.81
N PHE A 9 -16.54 -12.75 13.55
CA PHE A 9 -16.47 -12.68 15.02
C PHE A 9 -15.73 -11.42 15.49
N MET A 10 -14.58 -11.08 14.91
CA MET A 10 -13.87 -9.83 15.22
C MET A 10 -14.68 -8.58 14.87
N ILE A 11 -15.39 -8.58 13.73
CA ILE A 11 -16.30 -7.49 13.38
C ILE A 11 -17.45 -7.41 14.39
N MET A 12 -18.00 -8.52 14.84
CA MET A 12 -19.06 -8.56 15.86
C MET A 12 -18.55 -8.12 17.24
N GLU A 13 -17.32 -8.43 17.62
CA GLU A 13 -16.73 -7.97 18.88
C GLU A 13 -16.42 -6.46 18.87
N MET A 14 -15.96 -5.94 17.74
CA MET A 14 -15.86 -4.50 17.50
C MET A 14 -17.24 -3.81 17.56
N ILE A 15 -18.29 -4.52 17.09
CA ILE A 15 -19.68 -4.07 17.12
C ILE A 15 -20.26 -4.07 18.55
N GLY A 16 -19.87 -4.98 19.43
CA GLY A 16 -20.46 -5.16 20.74
C GLY A 16 -20.25 -4.02 21.76
N LYS A 17 -19.39 -3.04 21.48
CA LYS A 17 -19.11 -1.91 22.38
C LYS A 17 -19.78 -0.59 22.02
N ASN A 18 -20.46 -0.49 20.88
CA ASN A 18 -20.99 0.78 20.37
C ASN A 18 -22.49 0.68 20.02
N ASP A 19 -23.24 1.74 20.24
CA ASP A 19 -24.65 1.87 19.83
C ASP A 19 -24.74 2.11 18.31
N TYR A 20 -24.79 1.03 17.53
CA TYR A 20 -24.79 1.06 16.06
C TYR A 20 -26.17 1.34 15.47
N ARG A 21 -26.79 2.43 15.88
CA ARG A 21 -28.00 2.88 15.20
C ARG A 21 -27.65 3.48 13.84
N ILE A 22 -28.35 3.03 12.81
CA ILE A 22 -28.25 3.68 11.50
C ILE A 22 -28.87 5.07 11.62
N LYS A 23 -28.04 6.08 11.41
CA LYS A 23 -28.44 7.48 11.33
C LYS A 23 -28.62 7.87 9.88
N HIS A 24 -29.36 8.93 9.59
CA HIS A 24 -29.53 9.46 8.23
C HIS A 24 -29.19 10.95 8.24
N ALA A 25 -28.46 11.41 7.23
CA ALA A 25 -28.15 12.82 7.06
C ALA A 25 -28.48 13.27 5.63
N THR A 26 -29.11 14.41 5.53
CA THR A 26 -29.36 15.14 4.27
C THR A 26 -28.39 16.29 4.07
N ASP A 27 -27.70 16.69 5.12
CA ASP A 27 -26.61 17.66 5.06
C ASP A 27 -25.30 16.92 4.75
N TYR A 28 -24.86 17.02 3.50
CA TYR A 28 -23.63 16.37 3.02
C TYR A 28 -22.36 17.04 3.52
N THR A 29 -22.46 18.33 3.90
CA THR A 29 -21.31 19.10 4.43
C THR A 29 -20.86 18.62 5.81
N LYS A 30 -21.71 17.84 6.48
CA LYS A 30 -21.39 17.19 7.75
C LYS A 30 -20.21 16.23 7.66
N PHE A 31 -19.97 15.64 6.49
CA PHE A 31 -18.99 14.60 6.32
C PHE A 31 -17.69 15.12 5.71
N ALA A 32 -16.57 14.78 6.34
CA ALA A 32 -15.23 15.01 5.83
C ALA A 32 -14.61 13.71 5.31
N ILE A 33 -13.79 13.81 4.27
CA ILE A 33 -13.00 12.69 3.76
C ILE A 33 -11.63 12.75 4.42
N LEU A 34 -11.16 11.59 4.91
CA LEU A 34 -9.84 11.49 5.52
C LEU A 34 -8.74 11.63 4.46
N PRO A 35 -7.62 12.30 4.78
CA PRO A 35 -6.49 12.45 3.85
C PRO A 35 -5.91 11.12 3.36
N MET A 36 -6.03 10.06 4.16
CA MET A 36 -5.57 8.71 3.83
C MET A 36 -6.58 7.89 3.03
N ASN A 37 -7.80 8.38 2.81
CA ASN A 37 -8.76 7.69 1.97
C ASN A 37 -8.30 7.65 0.51
N ARG A 38 -8.74 6.61 -0.21
CA ARG A 38 -8.49 6.51 -1.66
C ARG A 38 -9.19 7.65 -2.40
N GLY A 39 -8.65 8.04 -3.55
CA GLY A 39 -9.34 8.98 -4.44
C GLY A 39 -10.72 8.46 -4.89
N ILE A 40 -11.63 9.39 -5.19
CA ILE A 40 -12.96 9.05 -5.71
C ILE A 40 -12.86 8.58 -7.16
N ASP A 41 -13.23 7.32 -7.40
CA ASP A 41 -13.35 6.75 -8.75
C ASP A 41 -14.75 7.06 -9.33
N SER A 42 -14.82 7.97 -10.27
CA SER A 42 -16.07 8.40 -10.89
C SER A 42 -16.81 7.26 -11.60
N ARG A 43 -16.10 6.26 -12.16
CA ARG A 43 -16.74 5.09 -12.79
C ARG A 43 -17.40 4.22 -11.73
N HIS A 44 -16.78 4.07 -10.59
CA HIS A 44 -17.33 3.31 -9.47
C HIS A 44 -18.55 4.02 -8.87
N VAL A 45 -18.49 5.35 -8.71
CA VAL A 45 -19.65 6.16 -8.30
C VAL A 45 -20.82 5.98 -9.26
N GLN A 46 -20.58 6.02 -10.58
CA GLN A 46 -21.65 5.83 -11.57
C GLN A 46 -22.31 4.44 -11.48
N LYS A 47 -21.52 3.39 -11.25
CA LYS A 47 -22.06 2.04 -11.00
C LYS A 47 -22.93 1.99 -9.74
N MET A 48 -22.53 2.69 -8.68
CA MET A 48 -23.33 2.79 -7.46
C MET A 48 -24.64 3.53 -7.68
N ILE A 49 -24.63 4.66 -8.43
CA ILE A 49 -25.84 5.39 -8.81
C ILE A 49 -26.82 4.46 -9.53
N THR A 50 -26.34 3.71 -10.51
CA THR A 50 -27.18 2.73 -11.23
C THR A 50 -27.79 1.71 -10.29
N SER A 51 -26.98 1.16 -9.37
CA SER A 51 -27.46 0.19 -8.38
C SER A 51 -28.48 0.79 -7.41
N ILE A 52 -28.25 2.03 -6.94
CA ILE A 52 -29.18 2.74 -6.05
C ILE A 52 -30.52 2.96 -6.73
N ARG A 53 -30.53 3.36 -8.00
CA ARG A 53 -31.76 3.57 -8.78
C ARG A 53 -32.55 2.28 -9.00
N GLN A 54 -31.88 1.13 -9.11
CA GLN A 54 -32.50 -0.16 -9.37
C GLN A 54 -32.99 -0.86 -8.09
N MET A 55 -32.21 -0.81 -7.01
CA MET A 55 -32.44 -1.63 -5.81
C MET A 55 -32.66 -0.81 -4.53
N GLY A 56 -32.53 0.52 -4.62
CA GLY A 56 -32.50 1.37 -3.44
C GLY A 56 -31.15 1.30 -2.70
N VAL A 57 -31.09 1.92 -1.52
CA VAL A 57 -29.88 1.99 -0.69
C VAL A 57 -29.82 0.80 0.24
N VAL A 58 -28.94 -0.17 -0.04
CA VAL A 58 -28.81 -1.43 0.75
C VAL A 58 -27.58 -1.45 1.66
N ARG A 59 -26.81 -0.38 1.73
CA ARG A 59 -25.59 -0.25 2.54
C ARG A 59 -25.60 1.08 3.30
N CYS A 60 -24.83 1.15 4.38
CA CYS A 60 -24.55 2.39 5.09
C CYS A 60 -23.07 2.80 4.96
N VAL A 61 -22.83 4.08 5.16
CA VAL A 61 -21.49 4.65 5.28
C VAL A 61 -21.01 4.45 6.71
N ILE A 62 -19.73 4.13 6.89
CA ILE A 62 -19.12 4.03 8.21
C ILE A 62 -18.34 5.29 8.48
N THR A 63 -18.64 5.94 9.60
CA THR A 63 -18.03 7.20 10.00
C THR A 63 -17.43 7.12 11.39
N CYS A 64 -16.58 8.08 11.72
CA CYS A 64 -16.22 8.39 13.10
C CYS A 64 -16.31 9.90 13.31
N THR A 65 -16.76 10.29 14.50
CA THR A 65 -16.75 11.70 14.92
C THR A 65 -15.61 11.88 15.92
N THR A 66 -14.59 12.66 15.55
CA THR A 66 -13.36 12.81 16.35
C THR A 66 -12.65 14.14 16.07
N ASP A 67 -11.86 14.59 17.03
CA ASP A 67 -10.94 15.72 16.92
C ASP A 67 -9.46 15.28 16.81
N ILE A 68 -9.19 13.98 16.85
CA ILE A 68 -7.84 13.40 16.88
C ILE A 68 -7.00 13.83 15.66
N ILE A 69 -7.64 14.05 14.50
CA ILE A 69 -6.91 14.26 13.23
C ILE A 69 -6.49 15.73 13.05
N GLU A 70 -7.40 16.67 13.31
CA GLU A 70 -7.18 18.10 13.04
C GLU A 70 -7.39 18.97 14.29
N GLY A 71 -7.56 18.37 15.47
CA GLY A 71 -7.87 19.10 16.70
C GLY A 71 -9.26 19.74 16.71
N VAL A 72 -10.09 19.46 15.71
CA VAL A 72 -11.47 19.97 15.59
C VAL A 72 -12.43 18.81 15.40
N MET A 73 -13.51 18.79 16.19
CA MET A 73 -14.52 17.76 16.12
C MET A 73 -15.20 17.73 14.75
N LYS A 74 -14.96 16.67 13.99
CA LYS A 74 -15.55 16.43 12.66
C LYS A 74 -16.04 14.99 12.53
N THR A 75 -17.00 14.77 11.65
CA THR A 75 -17.45 13.43 11.27
C THR A 75 -16.75 13.01 9.99
N TYR A 76 -15.80 12.07 10.09
CA TYR A 76 -15.03 11.57 8.97
C TYR A 76 -15.61 10.29 8.42
N ILE A 77 -15.57 10.12 7.09
CA ILE A 77 -15.94 8.86 6.43
C ILE A 77 -14.74 7.90 6.52
N ILE A 78 -14.94 6.76 7.17
CA ILE A 78 -13.97 5.68 7.27
C ILE A 78 -14.10 4.70 6.10
N ASP A 79 -15.33 4.30 5.78
CA ASP A 79 -15.64 3.47 4.61
C ASP A 79 -16.95 3.92 3.97
N GLY A 80 -17.07 3.69 2.65
CA GLY A 80 -18.26 4.04 1.88
C GLY A 80 -18.22 5.43 1.25
N GLN A 81 -17.07 6.06 1.06
CA GLN A 81 -16.95 7.39 0.44
C GLN A 81 -17.56 7.46 -0.98
N HIS A 82 -17.42 6.40 -1.79
CA HIS A 82 -18.06 6.34 -3.12
C HIS A 82 -19.58 6.26 -3.01
N LEU A 83 -20.10 5.56 -1.99
CA LEU A 83 -21.53 5.51 -1.71
C LEU A 83 -22.04 6.88 -1.26
N ALA A 84 -21.34 7.54 -0.34
CA ALA A 84 -21.70 8.90 0.09
C ALA A 84 -21.75 9.86 -1.10
N THR A 85 -20.72 9.85 -1.96
CA THR A 85 -20.68 10.67 -3.18
C THR A 85 -21.82 10.33 -4.16
N ALA A 86 -22.17 9.05 -4.29
CA ALA A 86 -23.28 8.63 -5.14
C ALA A 86 -24.63 9.13 -4.61
N LEU A 87 -24.85 9.01 -3.31
CA LEU A 87 -26.08 9.48 -2.64
C LEU A 87 -26.22 11.01 -2.68
N GLU A 88 -25.11 11.75 -2.50
CA GLU A 88 -25.07 13.18 -2.66
C GLU A 88 -25.50 13.61 -4.08
N ARG A 89 -24.96 12.97 -5.13
CA ARG A 89 -25.35 13.24 -6.54
C ARG A 89 -26.80 12.94 -6.83
N GLU A 90 -27.38 11.96 -6.17
CA GLU A 90 -28.79 11.56 -6.30
C GLU A 90 -29.72 12.33 -5.32
N SER A 91 -29.18 13.28 -4.56
CA SER A 91 -29.91 14.01 -3.51
C SER A 91 -30.65 13.10 -2.53
N GLN A 92 -30.06 11.94 -2.21
CA GLN A 92 -30.61 10.95 -1.31
C GLN A 92 -29.96 11.06 0.08
N PRO A 93 -30.70 10.83 1.18
CA PRO A 93 -30.13 10.80 2.51
C PRO A 93 -28.99 9.76 2.62
N ILE A 94 -27.89 10.12 3.29
CA ILE A 94 -26.79 9.21 3.58
C ILE A 94 -27.13 8.41 4.84
N PRO A 95 -27.38 7.10 4.76
CA PRO A 95 -27.44 6.24 5.92
C PRO A 95 -26.02 5.98 6.42
N TYR A 96 -25.76 6.22 7.69
CA TYR A 96 -24.42 6.05 8.27
C TYR A 96 -24.47 5.47 9.68
N VAL A 97 -23.38 4.79 10.03
CA VAL A 97 -23.10 4.29 11.39
C VAL A 97 -21.83 4.96 11.87
N ASP A 98 -21.90 5.55 13.05
CA ASP A 98 -20.76 6.22 13.67
C ASP A 98 -20.07 5.27 14.66
N ILE A 99 -18.77 5.06 14.49
CA ILE A 99 -17.95 4.22 15.35
C ILE A 99 -17.00 5.06 16.18
N SER A 100 -16.71 4.63 17.41
CA SER A 100 -15.72 5.28 18.26
C SER A 100 -14.30 4.99 17.79
N ILE A 101 -13.42 5.98 17.96
CA ILE A 101 -12.00 5.91 17.65
C ILE A 101 -11.22 6.36 18.89
N GLU A 102 -10.24 5.57 19.29
CA GLU A 102 -9.43 5.84 20.49
C GLU A 102 -8.10 6.54 20.19
N SER A 103 -7.59 6.35 18.97
CA SER A 103 -6.30 6.93 18.52
C SER A 103 -6.22 6.95 16.99
N GLU A 104 -5.21 7.64 16.43
CA GLU A 104 -4.91 7.56 14.99
C GLU A 104 -4.56 6.13 14.55
N GLU A 105 -3.85 5.37 15.36
CA GLU A 105 -3.52 3.98 15.07
C GLU A 105 -4.77 3.10 15.02
N ASP A 106 -5.71 3.29 15.94
CA ASP A 106 -7.01 2.61 15.95
C ASP A 106 -7.83 2.96 14.72
N LEU A 107 -7.85 4.24 14.33
CA LEU A 107 -8.51 4.70 13.10
C LEU A 107 -7.97 3.98 11.86
N ILE A 108 -6.63 3.98 11.67
CA ILE A 108 -6.01 3.36 10.51
C ILE A 108 -6.23 1.85 10.50
N SER A 109 -6.15 1.20 11.65
CA SER A 109 -6.41 -0.23 11.80
C SER A 109 -7.85 -0.57 11.41
N LYS A 110 -8.84 0.19 11.88
CA LYS A 110 -10.25 0.00 11.52
C LYS A 110 -10.51 0.24 10.04
N MET A 111 -9.91 1.29 9.45
CA MET A 111 -9.97 1.53 8.00
C MET A 111 -9.41 0.36 7.20
N ALA A 112 -8.25 -0.16 7.59
CA ALA A 112 -7.60 -1.28 6.93
C ALA A 112 -8.48 -2.55 6.98
N LEU A 113 -9.09 -2.83 8.14
CA LEU A 113 -9.99 -3.98 8.32
C LEU A 113 -11.25 -3.87 7.46
N LEU A 114 -11.91 -2.71 7.45
CA LEU A 114 -13.13 -2.47 6.69
C LEU A 114 -12.87 -2.56 5.18
N ASN A 115 -11.79 -1.97 4.70
CA ASN A 115 -11.45 -2.00 3.27
C ASN A 115 -10.98 -3.37 2.76
N ASN A 116 -10.57 -4.28 3.64
CA ASN A 116 -10.27 -5.67 3.25
C ASN A 116 -11.52 -6.49 2.87
N SER A 117 -12.71 -6.01 3.18
CA SER A 117 -13.96 -6.75 2.96
C SER A 117 -14.65 -6.45 1.63
N SER A 118 -14.35 -5.32 0.96
CA SER A 118 -15.01 -4.90 -0.28
C SER A 118 -14.08 -4.94 -1.50
N LYS A 119 -13.27 -3.94 -1.70
CA LYS A 119 -12.20 -3.92 -2.70
C LYS A 119 -10.89 -3.82 -1.93
N SER A 120 -10.10 -4.89 -1.94
CA SER A 120 -8.87 -4.93 -1.15
C SER A 120 -7.96 -3.75 -1.48
N TRP A 121 -7.42 -3.14 -0.45
CA TRP A 121 -6.39 -2.14 -0.61
C TRP A 121 -5.15 -2.74 -1.27
N ASP A 122 -4.55 -2.00 -2.19
CA ASP A 122 -3.20 -2.30 -2.64
C ASP A 122 -2.15 -1.88 -1.58
N LEU A 123 -0.89 -2.26 -1.78
CA LEU A 123 0.16 -1.93 -0.81
C LEU A 123 0.36 -0.43 -0.63
N MET A 124 0.14 0.37 -1.68
CA MET A 124 0.28 1.82 -1.59
C MET A 124 -0.80 2.46 -0.73
N ASN A 125 -2.02 1.91 -0.74
CA ASN A 125 -3.09 2.39 0.13
C ASN A 125 -2.72 2.19 1.61
N TYR A 126 -2.17 1.02 1.98
CA TYR A 126 -1.67 0.77 3.34
C TYR A 126 -0.53 1.71 3.72
N ILE A 127 0.43 1.91 2.81
CA ILE A 127 1.56 2.81 3.06
C ILE A 127 1.07 4.25 3.23
N ASN A 128 0.14 4.71 2.41
CA ASN A 128 -0.45 6.04 2.52
C ASN A 128 -1.17 6.26 3.85
N ALA A 129 -1.81 5.23 4.38
CA ALA A 129 -2.46 5.30 5.68
C ALA A 129 -1.43 5.32 6.83
N TRP A 130 -0.53 4.33 6.86
CA TRP A 130 0.42 4.18 7.96
C TRP A 130 1.53 5.25 8.01
N LYS A 131 1.90 5.87 6.87
CA LYS A 131 2.95 6.90 6.85
C LYS A 131 2.64 8.12 7.71
N MET A 132 1.37 8.35 8.04
CA MET A 132 0.94 9.47 8.88
C MET A 132 1.48 9.35 10.30
N ILE A 133 1.62 8.10 10.79
CA ILE A 133 2.00 7.82 12.18
C ILE A 133 3.24 6.92 12.32
N ARG A 134 3.77 6.36 11.22
CA ARG A 134 4.91 5.45 11.23
C ARG A 134 6.04 5.98 10.34
N PRO A 135 7.18 6.41 10.90
CA PRO A 135 8.30 6.99 10.13
C PRO A 135 8.83 6.07 9.03
N ASP A 136 8.87 4.75 9.27
CA ASP A 136 9.38 3.79 8.28
C ASP A 136 8.49 3.67 7.05
N TYR A 137 7.18 3.88 7.19
CA TYR A 137 6.27 3.96 6.05
C TYR A 137 6.45 5.26 5.26
N MET A 138 6.79 6.36 5.92
CA MET A 138 7.17 7.58 5.24
C MET A 138 8.43 7.40 4.41
N LYS A 139 9.42 6.65 4.91
CA LYS A 139 10.63 6.28 4.15
C LYS A 139 10.27 5.46 2.91
N LEU A 140 9.46 4.40 3.06
CA LEU A 140 8.99 3.59 1.90
C LEU A 140 8.30 4.45 0.85
N PHE A 141 7.39 5.32 1.27
CA PHE A 141 6.68 6.23 0.38
C PHE A 141 7.64 7.18 -0.35
N LYS A 142 8.58 7.79 0.38
CA LYS A 142 9.59 8.69 -0.18
C LYS A 142 10.47 7.98 -1.20
N TRP A 143 11.03 6.83 -0.87
CA TRP A 143 11.93 6.08 -1.75
C TRP A 143 11.24 5.56 -3.00
N LYS A 144 10.01 5.05 -2.86
CA LYS A 144 9.19 4.63 -4.01
C LYS A 144 9.00 5.76 -5.01
N ASN A 145 8.67 6.97 -4.55
CA ASN A 145 8.41 8.10 -5.42
C ASN A 145 9.69 8.76 -5.96
N MET A 146 10.74 8.80 -5.14
CA MET A 146 12.02 9.41 -5.53
C MET A 146 12.77 8.59 -6.58
N TYR A 147 12.71 7.26 -6.47
CA TYR A 147 13.48 6.35 -7.31
C TYR A 147 12.62 5.60 -8.33
N ASP A 148 11.34 5.90 -8.45
CA ASP A 148 10.37 5.26 -9.36
C ASP A 148 10.43 3.72 -9.31
N LEU A 149 10.67 3.15 -8.14
CA LEU A 149 10.70 1.72 -7.90
C LEU A 149 9.31 1.19 -7.56
N GLU A 150 9.06 -0.07 -7.89
CA GLU A 150 7.88 -0.74 -7.37
C GLU A 150 7.97 -0.86 -5.84
N ILE A 151 6.88 -0.60 -5.14
CA ILE A 151 6.85 -0.62 -3.67
C ILE A 151 7.32 -1.95 -3.08
N SER A 152 7.08 -3.03 -3.81
CA SER A 152 7.56 -4.36 -3.47
C SER A 152 9.09 -4.45 -3.47
N MET A 153 9.75 -3.79 -4.39
CA MET A 153 11.21 -3.75 -4.47
C MET A 153 11.79 -2.90 -3.34
N VAL A 154 11.18 -1.74 -3.09
CA VAL A 154 11.57 -0.87 -1.98
C VAL A 154 11.46 -1.62 -0.65
N ALA A 155 10.39 -2.37 -0.43
CA ALA A 155 10.21 -3.16 0.78
C ALA A 155 11.26 -4.27 0.94
N CYS A 156 11.62 -4.95 -0.16
CA CYS A 156 12.70 -5.94 -0.16
C CYS A 156 14.05 -5.31 0.19
N ILE A 157 14.38 -4.17 -0.40
CA ILE A 157 15.61 -3.43 -0.10
C ILE A 157 15.62 -2.97 1.36
N ALA A 158 14.50 -2.42 1.82
CA ALA A 158 14.36 -1.90 3.17
C ALA A 158 14.55 -2.95 4.28
N THR A 159 14.32 -4.21 3.97
CA THR A 159 14.41 -5.34 4.92
C THR A 159 15.57 -6.29 4.63
N LYS A 160 16.32 -6.12 3.56
CA LYS A 160 17.30 -7.09 3.01
C LYS A 160 16.69 -8.48 2.72
N MET A 161 15.37 -8.57 2.55
CA MET A 161 14.70 -9.83 2.29
C MET A 161 14.47 -10.03 0.79
N PRO A 162 14.91 -11.16 0.21
CA PRO A 162 14.81 -11.40 -1.24
C PRO A 162 13.38 -11.70 -1.72
N SER A 163 12.42 -11.83 -0.84
CA SER A 163 11.04 -12.15 -1.20
C SER A 163 10.03 -11.27 -0.49
N ILE A 164 9.18 -10.63 -1.27
CA ILE A 164 8.07 -9.79 -0.79
C ILE A 164 7.01 -10.59 -0.03
N ARG A 165 6.95 -11.91 -0.18
CA ARG A 165 5.92 -12.73 0.49
C ARG A 165 5.90 -12.53 2.00
N TYR A 166 7.05 -12.26 2.61
CA TYR A 166 7.16 -11.95 4.04
C TYR A 166 6.90 -10.48 4.38
N GLY A 167 7.03 -9.56 3.41
CA GLY A 167 6.91 -8.11 3.65
C GLY A 167 5.49 -7.55 3.49
N THR A 168 4.58 -8.23 2.80
CA THR A 168 3.25 -7.68 2.53
C THR A 168 2.37 -7.64 3.77
N GLN A 169 2.38 -8.67 4.60
CA GLN A 169 1.55 -8.72 5.80
C GLN A 169 1.98 -7.70 6.87
N PRO A 170 3.28 -7.53 7.20
CA PRO A 170 3.74 -6.45 8.06
C PRO A 170 3.34 -5.06 7.54
N ILE A 171 3.42 -4.82 6.22
CA ILE A 171 2.98 -3.55 5.63
C ILE A 171 1.48 -3.32 5.87
N LYS A 172 0.66 -4.34 5.68
CA LYS A 172 -0.79 -4.24 5.89
C LYS A 172 -1.16 -3.98 7.34
N ASN A 173 -0.45 -4.61 8.27
CA ASN A 173 -0.74 -4.57 9.70
C ASN A 173 -0.11 -3.38 10.44
N GLY A 174 0.65 -2.51 9.77
CA GLY A 174 1.32 -1.40 10.44
C GLY A 174 2.59 -1.78 11.22
N THR A 175 3.09 -3.02 11.07
CA THR A 175 4.24 -3.54 11.83
C THR A 175 5.53 -3.62 11.01
N PHE A 176 5.53 -3.05 9.81
CA PHE A 176 6.73 -3.02 8.96
C PHE A 176 7.79 -2.09 9.55
N ASN A 177 9.04 -2.57 9.58
CA ASN A 177 10.20 -1.79 10.01
C ASN A 177 11.30 -1.85 8.95
N VAL A 178 11.99 -0.73 8.76
CA VAL A 178 13.21 -0.64 7.96
C VAL A 178 14.36 -1.21 8.79
N THR A 179 14.90 -2.34 8.37
CA THR A 179 16.02 -3.02 9.06
C THR A 179 17.36 -2.85 8.34
N ASN A 180 17.33 -2.36 7.08
CA ASN A 180 18.52 -2.10 6.29
C ASN A 180 18.98 -0.65 6.46
N PRO A 181 20.12 -0.37 7.11
CA PRO A 181 20.63 0.99 7.26
C PRO A 181 21.00 1.64 5.92
N ASP A 182 21.35 0.84 4.92
CA ASP A 182 21.79 1.30 3.60
C ASP A 182 20.63 1.35 2.57
N ALA A 183 19.38 1.22 3.01
CA ALA A 183 18.22 1.07 2.13
C ALA A 183 18.09 2.20 1.10
N GLU A 184 18.26 3.45 1.52
CA GLU A 184 18.15 4.60 0.60
C GLU A 184 19.25 4.58 -0.46
N THR A 185 20.49 4.32 -0.06
CA THR A 185 21.64 4.18 -0.97
C THR A 185 21.43 3.05 -1.96
N MET A 186 20.93 1.92 -1.50
CA MET A 186 20.61 0.78 -2.35
C MET A 186 19.45 1.06 -3.31
N CYS A 187 18.38 1.74 -2.88
CA CYS A 187 17.30 2.17 -3.78
C CYS A 187 17.80 3.08 -4.89
N LYS A 188 18.66 4.04 -4.54
CA LYS A 188 19.30 4.93 -5.53
C LYS A 188 20.14 4.15 -6.51
N ALA A 189 21.05 3.30 -6.03
CA ALA A 189 21.93 2.49 -6.88
C ALA A 189 21.15 1.58 -7.81
N PHE A 190 20.11 0.95 -7.28
CA PHE A 190 19.27 0.07 -8.06
C PHE A 190 18.52 0.83 -9.17
N ASN A 191 18.00 2.02 -8.86
CA ASN A 191 17.39 2.89 -9.86
C ASN A 191 18.38 3.32 -10.94
N ASP A 192 19.58 3.76 -10.56
CA ASP A 192 20.65 4.18 -11.51
C ASP A 192 21.02 3.05 -12.47
N ILE A 193 21.09 1.81 -11.97
CA ILE A 193 21.32 0.62 -12.78
C ILE A 193 20.15 0.38 -13.75
N PHE A 194 18.89 0.51 -13.30
CA PHE A 194 17.72 0.32 -14.16
C PHE A 194 17.64 1.35 -15.27
N LEU A 195 17.92 2.60 -14.99
CA LEU A 195 17.95 3.65 -16.00
C LEU A 195 19.00 3.34 -17.10
N LYS A 196 20.14 2.77 -16.73
CA LYS A 196 21.17 2.37 -17.68
C LYS A 196 20.80 1.12 -18.50
N ILE A 197 20.17 0.12 -17.88
CA ILE A 197 19.80 -1.14 -18.55
C ILE A 197 18.64 -0.92 -19.52
N GLY A 198 17.79 0.09 -19.29
CA GLY A 198 16.57 0.32 -20.04
C GLY A 198 15.42 -0.56 -19.52
N MET A 199 14.28 -0.54 -20.23
CA MET A 199 13.06 -1.22 -19.80
C MET A 199 13.27 -2.73 -19.71
N VAL A 200 12.99 -3.30 -18.53
CA VAL A 200 13.15 -4.71 -18.22
C VAL A 200 11.82 -5.26 -17.68
N GLU A 201 11.44 -6.46 -18.09
CA GLU A 201 10.24 -7.13 -17.57
C GLU A 201 10.28 -7.28 -16.06
N ARG A 202 9.10 -7.27 -15.43
CA ARG A 202 8.94 -7.31 -13.97
C ARG A 202 9.66 -8.48 -13.30
N ASN A 203 9.59 -9.66 -13.89
CA ASN A 203 10.22 -10.86 -13.34
C ASN A 203 11.75 -10.76 -13.34
N VAL A 204 12.31 -10.18 -14.39
CA VAL A 204 13.74 -9.93 -14.51
C VAL A 204 14.19 -8.90 -13.49
N LYS A 205 13.39 -7.87 -13.23
CA LYS A 205 13.67 -6.87 -12.19
C LYS A 205 13.85 -7.52 -10.81
N PHE A 206 12.99 -8.44 -10.43
CA PHE A 206 13.10 -9.12 -9.13
C PHE A 206 14.29 -10.05 -9.01
N GLN A 207 14.61 -10.77 -10.07
CA GLN A 207 15.79 -11.63 -10.11
C GLN A 207 17.08 -10.81 -10.02
N PHE A 208 17.12 -9.69 -10.71
CA PHE A 208 18.23 -8.75 -10.65
C PHE A 208 18.31 -8.10 -9.25
N LEU A 209 17.19 -7.71 -8.65
CA LEU A 209 17.14 -7.18 -7.29
C LEU A 209 17.75 -8.16 -6.28
N ASN A 210 17.41 -9.44 -6.37
CA ASN A 210 17.95 -10.46 -5.49
C ASN A 210 19.47 -10.60 -5.64
N ALA A 211 19.97 -10.62 -6.87
CA ALA A 211 21.41 -10.67 -7.15
C ALA A 211 22.14 -9.43 -6.64
N PHE A 212 21.53 -8.25 -6.83
CA PHE A 212 22.04 -6.98 -6.36
C PHE A 212 22.13 -6.92 -4.83
N MET A 213 21.06 -7.33 -4.13
CA MET A 213 21.06 -7.36 -2.66
C MET A 213 22.09 -8.32 -2.09
N LEU A 214 22.29 -9.48 -2.73
CA LEU A 214 23.31 -10.43 -2.32
C LEU A 214 24.72 -9.83 -2.49
N ALA A 215 24.99 -9.17 -3.62
CA ALA A 215 26.27 -8.49 -3.84
C ALA A 215 26.55 -7.41 -2.78
N PHE A 216 25.55 -6.62 -2.41
CA PHE A 216 25.69 -5.64 -1.33
C PHE A 216 25.94 -6.27 0.04
N ASN A 217 25.36 -7.43 0.33
CA ASN A 217 25.57 -8.14 1.59
C ASN A 217 26.97 -8.74 1.71
N ASP A 218 27.61 -9.08 0.57
CA ASP A 218 28.93 -9.71 0.52
C ASP A 218 30.11 -8.70 0.56
N SER A 219 29.89 -7.52 1.13
CA SER A 219 30.90 -6.48 1.34
C SER A 219 31.37 -5.75 0.07
N TYR A 220 30.66 -5.87 -1.04
CA TYR A 220 30.94 -5.07 -2.22
C TYR A 220 30.38 -3.66 -2.06
N ASN A 221 31.21 -2.65 -2.33
CA ASN A 221 30.69 -1.29 -2.31
C ASN A 221 29.81 -1.02 -3.54
N HIS A 222 28.98 -0.04 -3.42
CA HIS A 222 28.02 0.41 -4.41
C HIS A 222 28.64 0.62 -5.81
N GLN A 223 29.83 1.24 -5.88
CA GLN A 223 30.49 1.53 -7.13
C GLN A 223 30.99 0.27 -7.84
N GLN A 224 31.51 -0.70 -7.10
CA GLN A 224 31.94 -1.98 -7.67
C GLN A 224 30.78 -2.75 -8.32
N VAL A 225 29.57 -2.68 -7.73
CA VAL A 225 28.38 -3.31 -8.33
C VAL A 225 27.97 -2.58 -9.60
N ILE A 226 28.01 -1.24 -9.61
CA ILE A 226 27.71 -0.44 -10.81
C ILE A 226 28.72 -0.73 -11.91
N ASP A 227 30.02 -0.74 -11.63
CA ASP A 227 31.08 -0.99 -12.59
C ASP A 227 30.97 -2.40 -13.20
N ALA A 228 30.63 -3.40 -12.38
CA ALA A 228 30.38 -4.75 -12.84
C ALA A 228 29.18 -4.83 -13.81
N VAL A 229 28.09 -4.11 -13.49
CA VAL A 229 26.91 -4.04 -14.37
C VAL A 229 27.27 -3.30 -15.67
N ASP A 230 27.96 -2.18 -15.62
CA ASP A 230 28.39 -1.43 -16.81
C ASP A 230 29.24 -2.28 -17.73
N LYS A 231 30.20 -3.03 -17.19
CA LYS A 231 31.06 -3.94 -17.95
C LYS A 231 30.29 -5.01 -18.73
N HIS A 232 29.16 -5.48 -18.17
CA HIS A 232 28.36 -6.56 -18.76
C HIS A 232 27.00 -6.10 -19.30
N MET A 233 26.80 -4.80 -19.46
CA MET A 233 25.56 -4.17 -19.89
C MET A 233 24.93 -4.83 -21.12
N LYS A 234 25.75 -5.09 -22.16
CA LYS A 234 25.28 -5.71 -23.42
C LYS A 234 24.68 -7.11 -23.17
N THR A 235 25.38 -7.90 -22.35
CA THR A 235 24.96 -9.26 -22.02
C THR A 235 23.68 -9.26 -21.14
N ILE A 236 23.61 -8.35 -20.18
CA ILE A 236 22.44 -8.17 -19.32
C ILE A 236 21.20 -7.76 -20.14
N LYS A 237 21.37 -6.84 -21.10
CA LYS A 237 20.28 -6.43 -21.99
C LYS A 237 19.77 -7.56 -22.87
N LEU A 238 20.64 -8.40 -23.39
CA LEU A 238 20.25 -9.58 -24.19
C LEU A 238 19.49 -10.61 -23.34
N MET A 239 19.85 -10.75 -22.07
CA MET A 239 19.21 -11.67 -21.15
C MET A 239 17.91 -11.14 -20.57
N ALA A 240 17.71 -9.82 -20.51
CA ALA A 240 16.48 -9.20 -20.05
C ALA A 240 15.25 -9.60 -20.90
N ASN A 241 15.46 -10.22 -22.05
CA ASN A 241 14.44 -10.70 -22.97
C ASN A 241 14.22 -12.22 -22.93
N GLY A 242 14.78 -12.96 -21.96
CA GLY A 242 14.69 -14.42 -21.90
C GLY A 242 14.67 -15.02 -20.49
N ASP A 243 14.13 -16.23 -20.36
CA ASP A 243 13.87 -16.95 -19.08
C ASP A 243 15.13 -17.39 -18.28
N GLU A 244 16.32 -17.34 -18.86
CA GLU A 244 17.56 -17.82 -18.22
C GLU A 244 18.29 -16.80 -17.35
N THR A 245 17.71 -15.64 -17.15
CA THR A 245 18.37 -14.40 -16.72
C THR A 245 18.85 -14.41 -15.26
N GLY A 246 18.12 -15.04 -14.35
CA GLY A 246 18.41 -14.88 -12.91
C GLY A 246 19.65 -15.63 -12.44
N ALA A 247 19.88 -16.85 -12.95
CA ALA A 247 21.03 -17.65 -12.58
C ALA A 247 22.33 -17.10 -13.18
N PHE A 248 22.26 -16.54 -14.39
CA PHE A 248 23.41 -15.98 -15.08
C PHE A 248 23.83 -14.63 -14.48
N ILE A 249 22.91 -13.72 -14.20
CA ILE A 249 23.22 -12.45 -13.54
C ILE A 249 23.94 -12.73 -12.22
N ARG A 250 23.43 -13.65 -11.41
CA ARG A 250 24.08 -14.06 -10.16
C ARG A 250 25.50 -14.59 -10.43
N LYS A 251 25.66 -15.48 -11.39
CA LYS A 251 26.97 -16.12 -11.68
C LYS A 251 27.99 -15.14 -12.23
N GLN A 252 27.59 -14.15 -13.04
CA GLN A 252 28.51 -13.20 -13.64
C GLN A 252 28.82 -12.01 -12.73
N ILE A 253 27.85 -11.44 -12.03
CA ILE A 253 28.12 -10.42 -11.01
C ILE A 253 29.02 -10.98 -9.91
N PHE A 254 28.78 -12.19 -9.42
CA PHE A 254 29.65 -12.86 -8.43
C PHE A 254 31.03 -13.24 -8.95
N LYS A 255 31.21 -13.54 -10.24
CA LYS A 255 32.53 -13.82 -10.81
C LYS A 255 33.39 -12.59 -11.04
N LEU A 256 32.74 -11.42 -11.17
CA LEU A 256 33.43 -10.18 -11.46
C LEU A 256 33.93 -9.45 -10.21
N THR A 257 33.45 -9.87 -9.07
CA THR A 257 33.72 -9.25 -7.78
C THR A 257 34.65 -10.10 -6.92
N LYS A 258 35.04 -11.30 -7.36
CA LYS A 258 36.16 -12.09 -6.86
C LYS A 258 37.39 -11.87 -7.72
#